data_18317dfa6cdab5d4e11ae854c9bb94ce
#
_entry.id   18317dfa6cdab5d4e11ae854c9bb94ce
#
_cell.length_a   1.000
_cell.length_b   1.000
_cell.length_c   1.000
_cell.angle_alpha   90.00
_cell.angle_beta   90.00
_cell.angle_gamma   90.00
#
_symmetry.space_group_name_H-M   'P 1'
#
loop_
_entity.id
_entity.type
_entity.pdbx_description
1 polymer ?
#
loop_
_entity_poly.entity_id
_entity_poly.type
_entity_poly.pdbx_seq_one_letter_code
_entity_poly.pdbx_strand_id
1 'polypeptide(L)'
;SLIALLFLTMNKVVLITGGARGIGSAIALELAKHGYDIVINYLTSKQPAKELKEKIESHYHVRCLTICADVSDVDQVNIMVSEIEEKMGGVDILINNAAVDLSNLFHLKNAEEFKRTLDVNVVGAFNCSKRVYKHMLDQEYGRIINISSTNGINTYYPMCIDYDASKAGIVSMTKNMALYYKPYIN
;
A
#
# COMPACT_ATOMS: atom_id res chain seq x y z
N SER A 1 23.71 21.38 -15.65
CA SER A 1 22.61 22.05 -16.36
C SER A 1 21.42 22.21 -15.42
N LEU A 2 20.59 23.23 -15.64
CA LEU A 2 19.36 23.49 -14.85
C LEU A 2 18.42 22.27 -14.80
N ILE A 3 18.41 21.46 -15.86
CA ILE A 3 17.66 20.22 -15.97
C ILE A 3 18.17 19.15 -15.00
N ALA A 4 19.49 19.02 -14.84
CA ALA A 4 20.08 18.09 -13.87
C ALA A 4 19.80 18.54 -12.41
N LEU A 5 19.70 19.84 -12.16
CA LEU A 5 19.35 20.39 -10.84
C LEU A 5 17.85 20.14 -10.51
N LEU A 6 16.96 20.18 -11.50
CA LEU A 6 15.53 19.85 -11.35
C LEU A 6 15.30 18.35 -11.03
N PHE A 7 16.13 17.44 -11.57
CA PHE A 7 16.06 16.01 -11.23
C PHE A 7 16.65 15.68 -9.84
N LEU A 8 17.49 16.55 -9.28
CA LEU A 8 18.12 16.35 -7.96
C LEU A 8 17.20 16.71 -6.76
N THR A 9 15.99 17.21 -7.01
CA THR A 9 15.07 17.70 -5.95
C THR A 9 13.67 17.08 -5.97
N MET A 10 13.42 16.02 -6.72
CA MET A 10 12.13 15.34 -6.63
C MET A 10 12.10 14.46 -5.38
N ASN A 11 11.13 14.74 -4.51
CA ASN A 11 10.88 13.88 -3.34
C ASN A 11 10.54 12.46 -3.78
N LYS A 12 10.95 11.47 -2.99
CA LYS A 12 10.51 10.09 -3.22
C LYS A 12 9.02 9.95 -3.00
N VAL A 13 8.37 9.19 -3.86
CA VAL A 13 6.92 8.99 -3.88
C VAL A 13 6.55 7.73 -3.11
N VAL A 14 5.66 7.86 -2.14
CA VAL A 14 5.16 6.77 -1.31
C VAL A 14 3.69 6.50 -1.65
N LEU A 15 3.38 5.29 -2.13
CA LEU A 15 2.01 4.80 -2.25
C LEU A 15 1.61 4.06 -0.98
N ILE A 16 0.52 4.48 -0.33
CA ILE A 16 -0.04 3.84 0.86
C ILE A 16 -1.43 3.33 0.50
N THR A 17 -1.58 2.00 0.40
CA THR A 17 -2.90 1.41 0.16
C THR A 17 -3.75 1.44 1.43
N GLY A 18 -5.05 1.74 1.27
CA GLY A 18 -5.91 1.97 2.44
C GLY A 18 -5.44 3.13 3.32
N GLY A 19 -4.77 4.13 2.73
CA GLY A 19 -4.05 5.20 3.44
C GLY A 19 -4.91 6.30 4.06
N ALA A 20 -6.24 6.27 3.86
CA ALA A 20 -7.11 7.38 4.26
C ALA A 20 -7.44 7.41 5.76
N ARG A 21 -7.23 6.33 6.50
CA ARG A 21 -7.63 6.17 7.90
C ARG A 21 -6.63 5.33 8.71
N GLY A 22 -6.78 5.37 10.03
CA GLY A 22 -6.06 4.49 10.95
C GLY A 22 -4.54 4.51 10.78
N ILE A 23 -3.92 3.34 10.74
CA ILE A 23 -2.47 3.17 10.59
C ILE A 23 -1.97 3.82 9.31
N GLY A 24 -2.68 3.64 8.18
CA GLY A 24 -2.28 4.20 6.90
C GLY A 24 -2.21 5.73 6.90
N SER A 25 -3.18 6.40 7.52
CA SER A 25 -3.15 7.87 7.64
C SER A 25 -2.06 8.39 8.57
N ALA A 26 -1.76 7.66 9.65
CA ALA A 26 -0.65 8.01 10.54
C ALA A 26 0.70 7.89 9.83
N ILE A 27 0.89 6.82 9.05
CA ILE A 27 2.08 6.63 8.21
C ILE A 27 2.20 7.76 7.17
N ALA A 28 1.09 8.13 6.50
CA ALA A 28 1.08 9.20 5.52
C ALA A 28 1.54 10.54 6.11
N LEU A 29 1.04 10.91 7.28
CA LEU A 29 1.44 12.13 7.98
C LEU A 29 2.92 12.12 8.40
N GLU A 30 3.39 11.01 8.93
CA GLU A 30 4.79 10.92 9.39
C GLU A 30 5.76 10.97 8.22
N LEU A 31 5.46 10.30 7.10
CA LEU A 31 6.30 10.36 5.90
C LEU A 31 6.25 11.73 5.22
N ALA A 32 5.09 12.37 5.16
CA ALA A 32 4.98 13.75 4.67
C ALA A 32 5.84 14.74 5.46
N LYS A 33 5.86 14.62 6.79
CA LYS A 33 6.72 15.40 7.68
C LYS A 33 8.21 15.22 7.37
N HIS A 34 8.59 14.06 6.84
CA HIS A 34 9.97 13.78 6.42
C HIS A 34 10.25 14.12 4.95
N GLY A 35 9.34 14.83 4.28
CA GLY A 35 9.56 15.35 2.93
C GLY A 35 9.25 14.35 1.80
N TYR A 36 8.52 13.26 2.07
CA TYR A 36 8.06 12.36 1.04
C TYR A 36 6.79 12.90 0.37
N ASP A 37 6.67 12.72 -0.93
CA ASP A 37 5.42 12.91 -1.66
C ASP A 37 4.50 11.70 -1.43
N ILE A 38 3.22 11.95 -1.17
CA ILE A 38 2.31 10.92 -0.67
C ILE A 38 1.22 10.62 -1.70
N VAL A 39 0.97 9.34 -1.92
CA VAL A 39 -0.23 8.86 -2.62
C VAL A 39 -1.10 8.06 -1.65
N ILE A 40 -2.32 8.51 -1.44
CA ILE A 40 -3.31 7.89 -0.58
C ILE A 40 -4.27 7.11 -1.47
N ASN A 41 -4.16 5.78 -1.47
CA ASN A 41 -5.20 4.95 -2.06
C ASN A 41 -6.33 4.71 -1.02
N TYR A 42 -7.56 4.71 -1.51
CA TYR A 42 -8.75 4.36 -0.75
C TYR A 42 -9.76 3.65 -1.63
N LEU A 43 -10.71 2.92 -1.05
CA LEU A 43 -11.85 2.36 -1.77
C LEU A 43 -13.13 3.16 -1.47
N THR A 44 -13.50 3.31 -0.21
CA THR A 44 -14.77 3.94 0.22
C THR A 44 -14.58 5.25 1.00
N SER A 45 -13.37 5.52 1.49
CA SER A 45 -13.08 6.64 2.41
C SER A 45 -12.70 7.92 1.67
N LYS A 46 -13.52 8.37 0.71
CA LYS A 46 -13.23 9.53 -0.14
C LYS A 46 -13.03 10.83 0.66
N GLN A 47 -13.95 11.13 1.56
CA GLN A 47 -13.89 12.38 2.34
C GLN A 47 -12.69 12.38 3.30
N PRO A 48 -12.41 11.33 4.10
CA PRO A 48 -11.19 11.26 4.90
C PRO A 48 -9.90 11.37 4.08
N ALA A 49 -9.85 10.78 2.87
CA ALA A 49 -8.69 10.91 1.99
C ALA A 49 -8.45 12.36 1.55
N LYS A 50 -9.53 13.07 1.20
CA LYS A 50 -9.46 14.49 0.81
C LYS A 50 -8.97 15.37 1.95
N GLU A 51 -9.53 15.22 3.14
CA GLU A 51 -9.12 15.98 4.33
C GLU A 51 -7.66 15.72 4.71
N LEU A 52 -7.23 14.47 4.62
CA LEU A 52 -5.84 14.10 4.86
C LEU A 52 -4.89 14.72 3.83
N LYS A 53 -5.27 14.74 2.55
CA LYS A 53 -4.51 15.41 1.48
C LYS A 53 -4.36 16.89 1.78
N GLU A 54 -5.44 17.60 2.07
CA GLU A 54 -5.42 19.03 2.38
C GLU A 54 -4.52 19.33 3.57
N LYS A 55 -4.57 18.51 4.61
CA LYS A 55 -3.69 18.61 5.77
C LYS A 55 -2.22 18.41 5.40
N ILE A 56 -1.90 17.38 4.61
CA ILE A 56 -0.53 17.09 4.19
C ILE A 56 0.05 18.25 3.39
N GLU A 57 -0.66 18.71 2.37
CA GLU A 57 -0.18 19.77 1.48
C GLU A 57 0.00 21.11 2.21
N SER A 58 -0.93 21.46 3.12
CA SER A 58 -0.86 22.72 3.86
C SER A 58 0.24 22.76 4.93
N HIS A 59 0.53 21.64 5.60
CA HIS A 59 1.45 21.61 6.74
C HIS A 59 2.88 21.22 6.37
N TYR A 60 3.05 20.36 5.36
CA TYR A 60 4.37 19.78 5.05
C TYR A 60 4.93 20.19 3.70
N HIS A 61 4.15 20.90 2.87
CA HIS A 61 4.57 21.42 1.56
C HIS A 61 5.11 20.34 0.61
N VAL A 62 4.59 19.12 0.71
CA VAL A 62 4.86 18.00 -0.20
C VAL A 62 3.64 17.78 -1.09
N ARG A 63 3.84 17.13 -2.24
CA ARG A 63 2.70 16.77 -3.12
C ARG A 63 1.90 15.62 -2.49
N CYS A 64 0.59 15.68 -2.62
CA CYS A 64 -0.28 14.59 -2.18
C CYS A 64 -1.34 14.28 -3.23
N LEU A 65 -1.44 13.01 -3.61
CA LEU A 65 -2.45 12.51 -4.54
C LEU A 65 -3.40 11.55 -3.81
N THR A 66 -4.68 11.57 -4.15
CA THR A 66 -5.66 10.61 -3.63
C THR A 66 -6.29 9.86 -4.77
N ILE A 67 -6.31 8.52 -4.72
CA ILE A 67 -6.83 7.67 -5.79
C ILE A 67 -7.77 6.61 -5.24
N CYS A 68 -8.97 6.52 -5.82
CA CYS A 68 -9.93 5.45 -5.52
C CYS A 68 -9.61 4.22 -6.37
N ALA A 69 -9.29 3.10 -5.71
CA ALA A 69 -9.09 1.82 -6.39
C ALA A 69 -9.26 0.66 -5.40
N ASP A 70 -9.90 -0.43 -5.86
CA ASP A 70 -9.90 -1.71 -5.16
C ASP A 70 -8.59 -2.45 -5.47
N VAL A 71 -7.75 -2.66 -4.47
CA VAL A 71 -6.44 -3.34 -4.65
C VAL A 71 -6.59 -4.81 -5.07
N SER A 72 -7.74 -5.43 -4.79
CA SER A 72 -8.01 -6.81 -5.23
C SER A 72 -8.32 -6.93 -6.73
N ASP A 73 -8.61 -5.80 -7.38
CA ASP A 73 -8.86 -5.70 -8.82
C ASP A 73 -7.58 -5.24 -9.54
N VAL A 74 -6.99 -6.14 -10.32
CA VAL A 74 -5.72 -5.89 -11.02
C VAL A 74 -5.82 -4.75 -12.04
N ASP A 75 -6.97 -4.57 -12.69
CA ASP A 75 -7.16 -3.51 -13.68
C ASP A 75 -7.23 -2.14 -12.99
N GLN A 76 -7.92 -2.04 -11.86
CA GLN A 76 -7.93 -0.81 -11.05
C GLN A 76 -6.54 -0.48 -10.50
N VAL A 77 -5.77 -1.47 -10.08
CA VAL A 77 -4.37 -1.28 -9.64
C VAL A 77 -3.50 -0.78 -10.80
N ASN A 78 -3.65 -1.34 -12.00
CA ASN A 78 -2.93 -0.89 -13.18
C ASN A 78 -3.25 0.58 -13.53
N ILE A 79 -4.52 0.97 -13.51
CA ILE A 79 -4.95 2.35 -13.75
C ILE A 79 -4.39 3.29 -12.68
N MET A 80 -4.51 2.92 -11.40
CA MET A 80 -3.99 3.69 -10.27
C MET A 80 -2.49 3.97 -10.41
N VAL A 81 -1.69 2.95 -10.69
CA VAL A 81 -0.23 3.13 -10.76
C VAL A 81 0.15 3.90 -12.03
N SER A 82 -0.54 3.72 -13.15
CA SER A 82 -0.32 4.55 -14.35
C SER A 82 -0.60 6.03 -14.09
N GLU A 83 -1.65 6.37 -13.34
CA GLU A 83 -1.93 7.74 -12.92
C GLU A 83 -0.82 8.30 -12.01
N ILE A 84 -0.26 7.48 -11.12
CA ILE A 84 0.88 7.89 -10.27
C ILE A 84 2.13 8.13 -11.13
N GLU A 85 2.42 7.26 -12.09
CA GLU A 85 3.55 7.41 -13.01
C GLU A 85 3.45 8.73 -13.80
N GLU A 86 2.26 9.05 -14.31
CA GLU A 86 2.01 10.28 -15.06
C GLU A 86 2.16 11.55 -14.20
N LYS A 87 1.58 11.56 -13.00
CA LYS A 87 1.48 12.77 -12.16
C LYS A 87 2.63 12.95 -11.19
N MET A 88 3.28 11.86 -10.76
CA MET A 88 4.26 11.86 -9.68
C MET A 88 5.62 11.29 -10.11
N GLY A 89 5.70 10.62 -11.26
CA GLY A 89 6.94 10.04 -11.80
C GLY A 89 7.14 8.56 -11.46
N GLY A 90 6.30 7.96 -10.63
CA GLY A 90 6.35 6.56 -10.25
C GLY A 90 6.26 6.33 -8.75
N VAL A 91 6.37 5.09 -8.32
CA VAL A 91 6.29 4.68 -6.90
C VAL A 91 7.67 4.20 -6.44
N ASP A 92 8.30 4.96 -5.55
CA ASP A 92 9.59 4.59 -4.93
C ASP A 92 9.42 3.67 -3.73
N ILE A 93 8.35 3.89 -2.96
CA ILE A 93 8.03 3.15 -1.75
C ILE A 93 6.56 2.74 -1.79
N LEU A 94 6.29 1.46 -1.65
CA LEU A 94 4.95 0.91 -1.54
C LEU A 94 4.71 0.44 -0.10
N ILE A 95 3.60 0.89 0.50
CA ILE A 95 3.12 0.41 1.79
C ILE A 95 1.78 -0.30 1.56
N ASN A 96 1.80 -1.62 1.55
CA ASN A 96 0.62 -2.47 1.49
C ASN A 96 -0.03 -2.50 2.87
N ASN A 97 -0.96 -1.57 3.08
CA ASN A 97 -1.70 -1.42 4.34
C ASN A 97 -3.20 -1.74 4.19
N ALA A 98 -3.75 -1.70 2.97
CA ALA A 98 -5.16 -2.03 2.73
C ALA A 98 -5.47 -3.44 3.26
N ALA A 99 -6.49 -3.54 4.09
CA ALA A 99 -6.97 -4.79 4.64
C ALA A 99 -8.45 -4.70 5.01
N VAL A 100 -9.09 -5.87 5.00
CA VAL A 100 -10.41 -6.08 5.56
C VAL A 100 -10.33 -7.18 6.62
N ASP A 101 -11.16 -7.06 7.62
CA ASP A 101 -11.43 -8.07 8.64
C ASP A 101 -12.93 -8.30 8.67
N LEU A 102 -13.35 -9.48 8.23
CA LEU A 102 -14.75 -9.91 8.20
C LEU A 102 -14.99 -10.92 9.32
N SER A 103 -14.59 -10.55 10.56
CA SER A 103 -14.71 -11.41 11.74
C SER A 103 -16.08 -12.02 11.88
N ASN A 104 -16.14 -13.35 12.01
CA ASN A 104 -17.36 -14.10 12.18
C ASN A 104 -17.08 -15.44 12.88
N LEU A 105 -18.07 -15.99 13.55
CA LEU A 105 -17.95 -17.33 14.15
C LEU A 105 -17.70 -18.38 13.07
N PHE A 106 -16.84 -19.36 13.33
CA PHE A 106 -16.43 -20.36 12.35
C PHE A 106 -17.60 -21.04 11.62
N HIS A 107 -18.64 -21.43 12.35
CA HIS A 107 -19.81 -22.10 11.77
C HIS A 107 -20.74 -21.17 10.97
N LEU A 108 -20.55 -19.86 11.05
CA LEU A 108 -21.28 -18.84 10.28
C LEU A 108 -20.42 -18.27 9.14
N LYS A 109 -19.11 -18.47 9.18
CA LYS A 109 -18.17 -18.00 8.15
C LYS A 109 -18.45 -18.76 6.84
N ASN A 110 -18.67 -18.02 5.76
CA ASN A 110 -18.84 -18.60 4.44
C ASN A 110 -17.58 -18.43 3.56
N ALA A 111 -17.55 -19.15 2.43
CA ALA A 111 -16.40 -19.15 1.53
C ALA A 111 -16.18 -17.81 0.85
N GLU A 112 -17.23 -17.03 0.59
CA GLU A 112 -17.17 -15.72 -0.04
C GLU A 112 -16.49 -14.71 0.88
N GLU A 113 -16.84 -14.69 2.18
CA GLU A 113 -16.17 -13.84 3.18
C GLU A 113 -14.69 -14.22 3.30
N PHE A 114 -14.39 -15.51 3.40
CA PHE A 114 -13.01 -16.00 3.45
C PHE A 114 -12.21 -15.58 2.22
N LYS A 115 -12.78 -15.81 1.03
CA LYS A 115 -12.18 -15.41 -0.25
C LYS A 115 -11.96 -13.90 -0.31
N ARG A 116 -12.97 -13.09 0.06
CA ARG A 116 -12.85 -11.63 0.02
C ARG A 116 -11.71 -11.12 0.91
N THR A 117 -11.53 -11.70 2.09
CA THR A 117 -10.43 -11.33 2.98
C THR A 117 -9.08 -11.65 2.32
N LEU A 118 -8.91 -12.82 1.70
CA LEU A 118 -7.67 -13.16 1.00
C LEU A 118 -7.47 -12.30 -0.25
N ASP A 119 -8.51 -12.02 -1.02
CA ASP A 119 -8.43 -11.18 -2.22
C ASP A 119 -7.92 -9.77 -1.89
N VAL A 120 -8.41 -9.15 -0.82
CA VAL A 120 -7.94 -7.82 -0.43
C VAL A 120 -6.56 -7.90 0.24
N ASN A 121 -6.42 -8.73 1.27
CA ASN A 121 -5.27 -8.67 2.16
C ASN A 121 -4.01 -9.29 1.54
N VAL A 122 -4.14 -10.28 0.68
CA VAL A 122 -3.01 -11.02 0.08
C VAL A 122 -2.88 -10.68 -1.41
N VAL A 123 -3.96 -10.94 -2.19
CA VAL A 123 -3.91 -10.71 -3.64
C VAL A 123 -3.75 -9.21 -3.94
N GLY A 124 -4.40 -8.34 -3.18
CA GLY A 124 -4.23 -6.89 -3.33
C GLY A 124 -2.80 -6.42 -3.09
N ALA A 125 -2.14 -6.91 -2.04
CA ALA A 125 -0.73 -6.62 -1.79
C ALA A 125 0.19 -7.17 -2.91
N PHE A 126 -0.11 -8.35 -3.43
CA PHE A 126 0.59 -8.92 -4.58
C PHE A 126 0.41 -8.06 -5.84
N ASN A 127 -0.82 -7.68 -6.19
CA ASN A 127 -1.13 -6.85 -7.36
C ASN A 127 -0.35 -5.54 -7.34
N CYS A 128 -0.40 -4.81 -6.22
CA CYS A 128 0.32 -3.56 -6.06
C CYS A 128 1.84 -3.76 -6.17
N SER A 129 2.39 -4.75 -5.46
CA SER A 129 3.83 -5.06 -5.49
C SER A 129 4.30 -5.42 -6.90
N LYS A 130 3.54 -6.27 -7.59
CA LYS A 130 3.84 -6.70 -8.97
C LYS A 130 3.82 -5.52 -9.95
N ARG A 131 2.89 -4.57 -9.77
CA ARG A 131 2.74 -3.45 -10.69
C ARG A 131 3.84 -2.39 -10.53
N VAL A 132 4.28 -2.11 -9.30
CA VAL A 132 5.35 -1.13 -9.04
C VAL A 132 6.76 -1.69 -9.26
N TYR A 133 6.91 -3.00 -9.29
CA TYR A 133 8.20 -3.71 -9.36
C TYR A 133 9.08 -3.23 -10.50
N LYS A 134 8.50 -3.08 -11.71
CA LYS A 134 9.30 -2.71 -12.89
C LYS A 134 9.95 -1.34 -12.75
N HIS A 135 9.19 -0.35 -12.29
CA HIS A 135 9.71 1.00 -12.04
C HIS A 135 10.84 0.99 -11.00
N MET A 136 10.64 0.26 -9.89
CA MET A 136 11.66 0.13 -8.84
C MET A 136 12.94 -0.55 -9.35
N LEU A 137 12.79 -1.57 -10.21
CA LEU A 137 13.93 -2.26 -10.82
C LEU A 137 14.70 -1.35 -11.79
N ASP A 138 13.98 -0.65 -12.68
CA ASP A 138 14.57 0.22 -13.70
C ASP A 138 15.39 1.38 -13.08
N GLN A 139 14.98 1.87 -11.91
CA GLN A 139 15.72 2.91 -11.17
C GLN A 139 16.71 2.37 -10.13
N GLU A 140 16.87 1.07 -10.02
CA GLU A 140 17.73 0.39 -9.03
C GLU A 140 17.44 0.79 -7.56
N TYR A 141 16.19 1.16 -7.27
CA TYR A 141 15.74 1.53 -5.93
C TYR A 141 14.26 1.23 -5.75
N GLY A 142 13.92 0.63 -4.62
CA GLY A 142 12.54 0.44 -4.18
C GLY A 142 12.46 -0.05 -2.74
N ARG A 143 11.30 0.22 -2.12
CA ARG A 143 10.94 -0.35 -0.82
C ARG A 143 9.50 -0.83 -0.86
N ILE A 144 9.27 -2.06 -0.44
CA ILE A 144 7.94 -2.64 -0.31
C ILE A 144 7.75 -3.08 1.13
N ILE A 145 6.82 -2.42 1.81
CA ILE A 145 6.49 -2.67 3.21
C ILE A 145 5.09 -3.27 3.26
N ASN A 146 4.98 -4.47 3.81
CA ASN A 146 3.72 -5.17 3.97
C ASN A 146 3.28 -5.13 5.43
N ILE A 147 2.11 -4.57 5.71
CA ILE A 147 1.55 -4.50 7.06
C ILE A 147 0.90 -5.85 7.39
N SER A 148 1.55 -6.63 8.24
CA SER A 148 1.03 -7.87 8.79
C SER A 148 0.28 -7.62 10.11
N SER A 149 0.24 -8.58 10.97
CA SER A 149 -0.38 -8.54 12.31
C SER A 149 0.33 -9.54 13.21
N THR A 150 0.22 -9.36 14.52
CA THR A 150 0.58 -10.41 15.50
C THR A 150 -0.23 -11.68 15.25
N ASN A 151 -1.47 -11.56 14.78
CA ASN A 151 -2.33 -12.68 14.41
C ASN A 151 -1.76 -13.53 13.26
N GLY A 152 -0.95 -12.97 12.39
CA GLY A 152 -0.29 -13.76 11.32
C GLY A 152 0.99 -14.48 11.76
N ILE A 153 1.43 -14.34 13.03
CA ILE A 153 2.70 -14.86 13.52
C ILE A 153 2.50 -15.82 14.69
N ASN A 154 1.95 -15.36 15.80
CA ASN A 154 1.91 -16.10 17.06
C ASN A 154 0.66 -15.84 17.91
N THR A 155 -0.30 -15.09 17.43
CA THR A 155 -1.57 -14.81 18.09
C THR A 155 -2.71 -15.28 17.19
N TYR A 156 -3.73 -15.87 17.78
CA TYR A 156 -4.89 -16.40 17.07
C TYR A 156 -6.17 -15.93 17.75
N TYR A 157 -7.14 -15.52 16.94
CA TYR A 157 -8.46 -15.14 17.42
C TYR A 157 -9.55 -15.96 16.71
N PRO A 158 -10.36 -16.72 17.44
CA PRO A 158 -11.27 -17.72 16.85
C PRO A 158 -12.27 -17.18 15.82
N MET A 159 -12.55 -15.87 15.84
CA MET A 159 -13.47 -15.25 14.89
C MET A 159 -12.77 -14.70 13.62
N CYS A 160 -11.44 -14.71 13.58
CA CYS A 160 -10.63 -14.08 12.53
C CYS A 160 -9.88 -15.10 11.66
N ILE A 161 -10.45 -16.28 11.43
CA ILE A 161 -9.75 -17.38 10.74
C ILE A 161 -9.20 -16.99 9.36
N ASP A 162 -9.96 -16.23 8.59
CA ASP A 162 -9.57 -15.70 7.28
C ASP A 162 -8.53 -14.56 7.40
N TYR A 163 -8.73 -13.67 8.35
CA TYR A 163 -7.78 -12.58 8.60
C TYR A 163 -6.42 -13.12 9.07
N ASP A 164 -6.40 -14.02 10.05
CA ASP A 164 -5.19 -14.64 10.56
C ASP A 164 -4.45 -15.40 9.44
N ALA A 165 -5.18 -16.18 8.64
CA ALA A 165 -4.62 -16.87 7.45
C ALA A 165 -4.03 -15.87 6.44
N SER A 166 -4.71 -14.73 6.20
CA SER A 166 -4.24 -13.70 5.28
C SER A 166 -2.95 -13.04 5.77
N LYS A 167 -2.86 -12.75 7.07
CA LYS A 167 -1.69 -12.09 7.66
C LYS A 167 -0.49 -13.02 7.79
N ALA A 168 -0.70 -14.32 7.99
CA ALA A 168 0.33 -15.34 7.84
C ALA A 168 0.83 -15.44 6.39
N GLY A 169 -0.09 -15.39 5.42
CA GLY A 169 0.22 -15.35 3.99
C GLY A 169 1.09 -14.16 3.61
N ILE A 170 0.81 -12.97 4.14
CA ILE A 170 1.62 -11.75 3.96
C ILE A 170 3.06 -11.96 4.47
N VAL A 171 3.25 -12.57 5.63
CA VAL A 171 4.60 -12.86 6.16
C VAL A 171 5.37 -13.79 5.22
N SER A 172 4.74 -14.87 4.74
CA SER A 172 5.35 -15.80 3.80
C SER A 172 5.68 -15.12 2.46
N MET A 173 4.73 -14.36 1.90
CA MET A 173 4.92 -13.61 0.65
C MET A 173 6.09 -12.62 0.78
N THR A 174 6.17 -11.88 1.86
CA THR A 174 7.24 -10.90 2.11
C THR A 174 8.62 -11.56 2.09
N LYS A 175 8.78 -12.71 2.76
CA LYS A 175 10.05 -13.46 2.77
C LYS A 175 10.45 -13.93 1.38
N ASN A 176 9.50 -14.44 0.59
CA ASN A 176 9.76 -14.86 -0.79
C ASN A 176 10.15 -13.68 -1.69
N MET A 177 9.41 -12.56 -1.59
CA MET A 177 9.71 -11.36 -2.36
C MET A 177 11.10 -10.79 -2.02
N ALA A 178 11.48 -10.77 -0.75
CA ALA A 178 12.80 -10.31 -0.31
C ALA A 178 13.97 -11.14 -0.87
N LEU A 179 13.77 -12.43 -1.13
CA LEU A 179 14.75 -13.27 -1.80
C LEU A 179 14.83 -12.98 -3.30
N TYR A 180 13.69 -12.74 -3.95
CA TYR A 180 13.57 -12.54 -5.38
C TYR A 180 14.04 -11.16 -5.85
N TYR A 181 13.77 -10.11 -5.08
CA TYR A 181 13.92 -8.71 -5.51
C TYR A 181 15.30 -8.09 -5.23
N LYS A 182 16.18 -8.80 -4.52
CA LYS A 182 17.55 -8.32 -4.27
C LYS A 182 18.30 -8.05 -5.58
N PRO A 183 19.25 -7.09 -5.58
CA PRO A 183 19.66 -6.22 -4.45
C PRO A 183 18.92 -4.87 -4.36
N TYR A 184 18.10 -4.49 -5.34
CA TYR A 184 17.62 -3.12 -5.49
C TYR A 184 16.33 -2.82 -4.72
N ILE A 185 15.50 -3.84 -4.48
CA ILE A 185 14.22 -3.68 -3.78
C ILE A 185 14.28 -4.42 -2.44
N ASN A 186 13.94 -3.74 -1.35
CA ASN A 186 13.94 -4.25 0.01
C ASN A 186 12.56 -4.10 0.67
#